data_800733656642ef412a81cd729ce3c715
#
_entry.id   800733656642ef412a81cd729ce3c715
#
_cell.length_a   1.000
_cell.length_b   1.000
_cell.length_c   1.000
_cell.angle_alpha   90.00
_cell.angle_beta   90.00
_cell.angle_gamma   90.00
#
_symmetry.space_group_name_H-M   'P 1'
#
loop_
_entity.id
_entity.type
_entity.pdbx_description
1 polymer ?
#
loop_
_entity_poly.entity_id
_entity_poly.type
_entity_poly.pdbx_seq_one_letter_code
_entity_poly.pdbx_strand_id
1 'polypeptide(L)'
;MTGDGAGFEVADGNGRPPAGPTPARATAVQAAFNGLLQIRRLMNEGAADPLAVPADWERHHVVRAVALSLEAAGVTPSAVDEEGQRVATGYCVRAAEAPGVARVEWLGPAGSGAAYAEQEALRHCAAVLRRLGWEALEYRGPRRRRYLDVEPPAARGLPERPGGR
;
A
#
# COMPACT_ATOMS: atom_id res chain seq x y z
N MET A 1 -11.74 -15.44 -27.21
CA MET A 1 -11.65 -14.52 -26.83
C MET A 1 -11.19 -14.38 -25.72
N THR A 2 -10.56 -14.13 -25.50
CA THR A 2 -9.88 -14.01 -24.43
C THR A 2 -10.13 -12.84 -23.85
N GLY A 3 -11.05 -12.92 -23.18
CA GLY A 3 -11.14 -12.02 -22.21
C GLY A 3 -9.83 -11.87 -21.60
N ASP A 4 -8.99 -11.25 -22.27
CA ASP A 4 -7.86 -10.95 -21.66
C ASP A 4 -8.27 -10.36 -20.42
N GLY A 5 -8.28 -11.09 -19.51
CA GLY A 5 -8.21 -10.65 -18.21
C GLY A 5 -7.02 -9.77 -17.98
N ALA A 6 -6.90 -8.76 -18.80
CA ALA A 6 -6.09 -7.63 -18.44
C ALA A 6 -6.79 -6.96 -17.27
N GLY A 7 -6.97 -7.76 -16.22
CA GLY A 7 -7.39 -7.26 -14.94
C GLY A 7 -6.41 -6.19 -14.53
N PHE A 8 -6.90 -5.17 -13.87
CA PHE A 8 -6.09 -4.10 -13.32
C PHE A 8 -4.93 -4.70 -12.51
N GLU A 9 -3.71 -4.34 -12.86
CA GLU A 9 -2.54 -4.71 -12.10
C GLU A 9 -2.13 -3.57 -11.18
N VAL A 10 -1.99 -3.90 -9.90
CA VAL A 10 -1.52 -2.96 -8.90
C VAL A 10 -0.03 -2.68 -9.14
N ALA A 11 0.34 -1.41 -9.08
CA ALA A 11 1.74 -1.00 -9.14
C ALA A 11 2.33 -1.03 -7.75
N ASP A 12 3.17 -2.02 -7.46
CA ASP A 12 3.82 -2.16 -6.15
C ASP A 12 5.19 -1.48 -6.08
N GLY A 13 5.67 -0.93 -7.18
CA GLY A 13 6.97 -0.27 -7.23
C GLY A 13 8.13 -1.19 -7.56
N ASN A 14 7.89 -2.49 -7.73
CA ASN A 14 8.92 -3.47 -8.03
C ASN A 14 8.85 -4.00 -9.46
N GLY A 15 7.89 -3.55 -10.24
CA GLY A 15 7.71 -3.96 -11.63
C GLY A 15 7.99 -2.86 -12.61
N ARG A 16 7.65 -3.11 -13.87
CA ARG A 16 7.76 -2.12 -14.92
C ARG A 16 6.84 -0.95 -14.61
N PRO A 17 7.17 0.26 -15.09
CA PRO A 17 6.27 1.39 -14.92
C PRO A 17 4.90 1.06 -15.51
N PRO A 18 3.83 1.38 -14.80
CA PRO A 18 2.53 1.34 -15.45
C PRO A 18 2.59 2.28 -16.66
N ALA A 19 1.86 1.94 -17.71
CA ALA A 19 1.89 2.71 -18.96
C ALA A 19 1.52 4.17 -18.72
N GLY A 20 2.48 4.96 -18.31
CA GLY A 20 2.40 6.40 -18.07
C GLY A 20 1.33 6.85 -17.07
N PRO A 21 1.45 8.08 -16.52
CA PRO A 21 0.35 8.68 -15.79
C PRO A 21 -0.70 9.14 -16.81
N THR A 22 -1.42 8.21 -17.38
CA THR A 22 -2.48 8.51 -18.33
C THR A 22 -3.81 8.69 -17.59
N PRO A 23 -4.74 9.48 -18.12
CA PRO A 23 -6.09 9.52 -17.55
C PRO A 23 -6.74 8.13 -17.45
N ALA A 24 -6.42 7.23 -18.38
CA ALA A 24 -6.90 5.85 -18.33
C ALA A 24 -6.37 5.11 -17.12
N ARG A 25 -5.09 5.28 -16.79
CA ARG A 25 -4.52 4.66 -15.58
C ARG A 25 -5.17 5.22 -14.33
N ALA A 26 -5.31 6.54 -14.24
CA ALA A 26 -5.94 7.18 -13.09
C ALA A 26 -7.37 6.69 -12.88
N THR A 27 -8.14 6.55 -13.95
CA THR A 27 -9.51 6.02 -13.90
C THR A 27 -9.53 4.58 -13.42
N ALA A 28 -8.61 3.75 -13.93
CA ALA A 28 -8.52 2.34 -13.53
C ALA A 28 -8.15 2.20 -12.06
N VAL A 29 -7.21 3.00 -11.57
CA VAL A 29 -6.82 3.04 -10.16
C VAL A 29 -7.99 3.42 -9.27
N GLN A 30 -8.72 4.48 -9.63
CA GLN A 30 -9.87 4.91 -8.84
C GLN A 30 -10.98 3.87 -8.84
N ALA A 31 -11.24 3.22 -9.97
CA ALA A 31 -12.25 2.16 -10.05
C ALA A 31 -11.88 0.98 -9.14
N ALA A 32 -10.61 0.56 -9.16
CA ALA A 32 -10.13 -0.52 -8.31
C ALA A 32 -10.22 -0.14 -6.83
N PHE A 33 -9.84 1.07 -6.48
CA PHE A 33 -9.91 1.56 -5.11
C PHE A 33 -11.35 1.71 -4.62
N ASN A 34 -12.25 2.18 -5.46
CA ASN A 34 -13.67 2.25 -5.12
C ASN A 34 -14.24 0.85 -4.86
N GLY A 35 -13.78 -0.15 -5.61
CA GLY A 35 -14.14 -1.55 -5.36
C GLY A 35 -13.67 -2.02 -3.98
N LEU A 36 -12.44 -1.67 -3.60
CA LEU A 36 -11.91 -1.98 -2.29
C LEU A 36 -12.76 -1.34 -1.18
N LEU A 37 -13.15 -0.08 -1.35
CA LEU A 37 -13.99 0.61 -0.36
C LEU A 37 -15.39 -0.01 -0.27
N GLN A 38 -15.95 -0.48 -1.39
CA GLN A 38 -17.23 -1.18 -1.37
C GLN A 38 -17.13 -2.50 -0.60
N ILE A 39 -16.05 -3.24 -0.76
CA ILE A 39 -15.82 -4.46 0.00
C ILE A 39 -15.75 -4.14 1.50
N ARG A 40 -15.04 -3.08 1.88
CA ARG A 40 -15.00 -2.63 3.28
C ARG A 40 -16.39 -2.33 3.82
N ARG A 41 -17.20 -1.63 3.03
CA ARG A 41 -18.56 -1.23 3.43
C ARG A 41 -19.43 -2.46 3.70
N LEU A 42 -19.31 -3.47 2.85
CA LEU A 42 -20.08 -4.70 2.99
C LEU A 42 -19.57 -5.60 4.13
N MET A 43 -18.26 -5.73 4.26
CA MET A 43 -17.66 -6.66 5.22
C MET A 43 -17.58 -6.10 6.64
N ASN A 44 -17.64 -4.79 6.80
CA ASN A 44 -17.48 -4.12 8.09
C ASN A 44 -18.76 -3.43 8.57
N GLU A 45 -19.93 -3.97 8.22
CA GLU A 45 -21.22 -3.35 8.55
C GLU A 45 -21.39 -3.01 10.03
N GLY A 46 -20.81 -3.78 10.93
CA GLY A 46 -20.91 -3.54 12.36
C GLY A 46 -19.95 -2.49 12.91
N ALA A 47 -19.04 -1.96 12.09
CA ALA A 47 -18.06 -1.00 12.55
C ALA A 47 -18.64 0.42 12.57
N ALA A 48 -18.15 1.26 13.47
CA ALA A 48 -18.57 2.66 13.55
C ALA A 48 -18.20 3.42 12.27
N ASP A 49 -17.05 3.13 11.69
CA ASP A 49 -16.62 3.65 10.40
C ASP A 49 -16.09 2.50 9.53
N PRO A 50 -16.98 1.89 8.72
CA PRO A 50 -16.59 0.72 7.93
C PRO A 50 -15.45 0.97 6.94
N LEU A 51 -15.32 2.21 6.46
CA LEU A 51 -14.30 2.57 5.48
C LEU A 51 -12.93 2.80 6.10
N ALA A 52 -12.85 2.91 7.42
CA ALA A 52 -11.60 3.11 8.14
C ALA A 52 -11.06 1.81 8.75
N VAL A 53 -11.54 0.66 8.29
CA VAL A 53 -11.10 -0.66 8.77
C VAL A 53 -10.76 -1.52 7.56
N PRO A 54 -9.53 -2.04 7.46
CA PRO A 54 -9.20 -2.99 6.40
C PRO A 54 -10.09 -4.22 6.44
N ALA A 55 -10.55 -4.65 5.27
CA ALA A 55 -11.35 -5.87 5.16
C ALA A 55 -10.45 -7.11 5.21
N ASP A 56 -11.03 -8.27 5.45
CA ASP A 56 -10.28 -9.53 5.50
C ASP A 56 -9.46 -9.77 4.25
N TRP A 57 -10.01 -9.46 3.08
CA TRP A 57 -9.28 -9.59 1.82
C TRP A 57 -7.98 -8.79 1.86
N GLU A 58 -8.02 -7.56 2.39
CA GLU A 58 -6.84 -6.70 2.46
C GLU A 58 -5.79 -7.26 3.42
N ARG A 59 -6.24 -7.86 4.51
CA ARG A 59 -5.33 -8.48 5.49
C ARG A 59 -4.56 -9.66 4.89
N HIS A 60 -5.18 -10.37 3.95
CA HIS A 60 -4.55 -11.49 3.26
C HIS A 60 -3.75 -11.07 2.01
N HIS A 61 -3.94 -9.83 1.55
CA HIS A 61 -3.28 -9.26 0.38
C HIS A 61 -2.72 -7.88 0.69
N VAL A 62 -1.98 -7.78 1.80
CA VAL A 62 -1.56 -6.50 2.36
C VAL A 62 -0.73 -5.66 1.37
N VAL A 63 0.17 -6.27 0.61
CA VAL A 63 0.99 -5.56 -0.37
C VAL A 63 0.11 -4.91 -1.43
N ARG A 64 -0.84 -5.66 -1.98
CA ARG A 64 -1.75 -5.15 -3.03
C ARG A 64 -2.65 -4.04 -2.50
N ALA A 65 -3.22 -4.23 -1.31
CA ALA A 65 -4.11 -3.26 -0.70
C ALA A 65 -3.38 -1.94 -0.38
N VAL A 66 -2.19 -2.03 0.18
CA VAL A 66 -1.37 -0.86 0.51
C VAL A 66 -0.93 -0.13 -0.75
N ALA A 67 -0.43 -0.85 -1.75
CA ALA A 67 0.03 -0.23 -3.00
C ALA A 67 -1.12 0.46 -3.74
N LEU A 68 -2.27 -0.18 -3.85
CA LEU A 68 -3.44 0.43 -4.48
C LEU A 68 -3.88 1.69 -3.75
N SER A 69 -3.89 1.66 -2.43
CA SER A 69 -4.28 2.81 -1.60
C SER A 69 -3.37 4.00 -1.81
N LEU A 70 -2.07 3.76 -1.93
CA LEU A 70 -1.08 4.82 -2.17
C LEU A 70 -1.26 5.43 -3.56
N GLU A 71 -1.40 4.62 -4.59
CA GLU A 71 -1.59 5.13 -5.94
C GLU A 71 -2.91 5.90 -6.08
N ALA A 72 -3.98 5.39 -5.48
CA ALA A 72 -5.27 6.08 -5.49
C ALA A 72 -5.22 7.44 -4.80
N ALA A 73 -4.34 7.60 -3.81
CA ALA A 73 -4.12 8.87 -3.13
C ALA A 73 -3.19 9.83 -3.88
N GLY A 74 -2.72 9.44 -5.06
CA GLY A 74 -1.85 10.28 -5.88
C GLY A 74 -0.37 10.10 -5.62
N VAL A 75 0.03 9.10 -4.84
CA VAL A 75 1.45 8.82 -4.62
C VAL A 75 2.00 8.03 -5.81
N THR A 76 3.11 8.48 -6.37
CA THR A 76 3.71 7.84 -7.53
C THR A 76 4.45 6.56 -7.12
N PRO A 77 4.24 5.44 -7.82
CA PRO A 77 5.02 4.24 -7.58
C PRO A 77 6.43 4.36 -8.19
N SER A 78 7.40 3.75 -7.53
CA SER A 78 8.70 3.49 -8.14
C SER A 78 8.53 2.44 -9.24
N ALA A 79 9.55 2.24 -10.05
CA ALA A 79 9.52 1.24 -11.10
C ALA A 79 10.94 0.82 -11.47
N VAL A 80 11.05 -0.35 -12.07
CA VAL A 80 12.32 -0.88 -12.55
C VAL A 80 12.21 -1.21 -14.05
N ASP A 81 13.35 -1.21 -14.73
CA ASP A 81 13.42 -1.63 -16.12
C ASP A 81 13.62 -3.14 -16.23
N GLU A 82 13.86 -3.63 -17.45
CA GLU A 82 14.07 -5.06 -17.71
C GLU A 82 15.29 -5.63 -17.02
N GLU A 83 16.29 -4.78 -16.74
CA GLU A 83 17.50 -5.19 -16.04
C GLU A 83 17.38 -5.06 -14.51
N GLY A 84 16.21 -4.67 -14.01
CA GLY A 84 15.98 -4.49 -12.58
C GLY A 84 16.51 -3.18 -12.02
N GLN A 85 16.91 -2.23 -12.87
CA GLN A 85 17.38 -0.94 -12.40
C GLN A 85 16.20 0.02 -12.18
N ARG A 86 16.29 0.82 -11.13
CA ARG A 86 15.25 1.81 -10.85
C ARG A 86 15.21 2.87 -11.94
N VAL A 87 14.02 3.13 -12.47
CA VAL A 87 13.79 4.14 -13.52
C VAL A 87 12.78 5.20 -13.11
N ALA A 88 12.12 5.05 -11.98
CA ALA A 88 11.16 6.03 -11.48
C ALA A 88 11.28 6.14 -9.96
N THR A 89 11.14 7.37 -9.45
CA THR A 89 11.13 7.64 -8.00
C THR A 89 9.71 7.51 -7.47
N GLY A 90 9.54 6.78 -6.39
CA GLY A 90 8.25 6.60 -5.77
C GLY A 90 8.24 5.55 -4.69
N TYR A 91 7.03 5.17 -4.28
CA TYR A 91 6.87 4.13 -3.28
C TYR A 91 7.20 2.75 -3.85
N CYS A 92 7.68 1.89 -2.99
CA CYS A 92 7.90 0.48 -3.30
C CYS A 92 7.33 -0.32 -2.13
N VAL A 93 6.40 -1.22 -2.40
CA VAL A 93 5.75 -2.02 -1.36
C VAL A 93 6.14 -3.48 -1.57
N ARG A 94 6.57 -4.11 -0.50
CA ARG A 94 6.92 -5.54 -0.51
C ARG A 94 6.46 -6.20 0.79
N ALA A 95 6.37 -7.51 0.80
CA ALA A 95 6.08 -8.24 2.01
C ALA A 95 7.25 -8.10 2.98
N ALA A 96 6.97 -7.79 4.24
CA ALA A 96 7.96 -7.83 5.30
C ALA A 96 8.18 -9.28 5.76
N GLU A 97 9.16 -9.49 6.64
CA GLU A 97 9.41 -10.84 7.17
C GLU A 97 8.24 -11.35 8.01
N ALA A 98 7.60 -10.48 8.78
CA ALA A 98 6.45 -10.87 9.57
C ALA A 98 5.22 -11.05 8.66
N PRO A 99 4.46 -12.15 8.80
CA PRO A 99 3.26 -12.36 8.01
C PRO A 99 2.24 -11.22 8.22
N GLY A 100 1.58 -10.82 7.15
CA GLY A 100 0.55 -9.78 7.21
C GLY A 100 1.07 -8.35 7.31
N VAL A 101 2.39 -8.16 7.20
CA VAL A 101 3.02 -6.84 7.25
C VAL A 101 3.59 -6.50 5.89
N ALA A 102 3.29 -5.30 5.40
CA ALA A 102 3.90 -4.76 4.18
C ALA A 102 4.95 -3.73 4.55
N ARG A 103 6.04 -3.72 3.82
CA ARG A 103 7.09 -2.73 3.98
C ARG A 103 7.03 -1.73 2.85
N VAL A 104 6.98 -0.45 3.18
CA VAL A 104 6.97 0.64 2.21
C VAL A 104 8.31 1.36 2.27
N GLU A 105 8.95 1.46 1.12
CA GLU A 105 10.20 2.20 0.96
C GLU A 105 10.00 3.29 -0.09
N TRP A 106 10.87 4.29 -0.09
CA TRP A 106 10.89 5.33 -1.10
C TRP A 106 12.17 5.18 -1.89
N LEU A 107 12.05 4.80 -3.15
CA LEU A 107 13.18 4.44 -3.99
C LEU A 107 13.15 5.19 -5.32
N GLY A 108 14.31 5.40 -5.89
CA GLY A 108 14.45 6.03 -7.19
C GLY A 108 15.80 5.75 -7.82
N PRO A 109 15.99 6.19 -9.06
CA PRO A 109 17.27 6.03 -9.75
C PRO A 109 18.40 6.70 -9.00
N ALA A 110 19.62 6.23 -9.21
CA ALA A 110 20.80 6.88 -8.69
C ALA A 110 20.84 8.35 -9.16
N GLY A 111 21.10 9.28 -8.24
CA GLY A 111 21.14 10.70 -8.55
C GLY A 111 19.78 11.39 -8.66
N SER A 112 18.67 10.68 -8.41
CA SER A 112 17.33 11.26 -8.49
C SER A 112 16.94 12.12 -7.30
N GLY A 113 17.73 12.10 -6.23
CA GLY A 113 17.37 12.80 -4.99
C GLY A 113 16.34 12.07 -4.13
N ALA A 114 16.02 10.80 -4.44
CA ALA A 114 15.05 10.02 -3.69
C ALA A 114 15.40 9.96 -2.19
N ALA A 115 16.68 9.83 -1.86
CA ALA A 115 17.13 9.78 -0.47
C ALA A 115 16.81 11.06 0.31
N TYR A 116 16.83 12.21 -0.35
CA TYR A 116 16.49 13.48 0.30
C TYR A 116 14.99 13.64 0.52
N ALA A 117 14.19 13.09 -0.37
CA ALA A 117 12.73 13.16 -0.28
C ALA A 117 12.14 12.07 0.61
N GLU A 118 12.93 11.07 0.98
CA GLU A 118 12.47 9.86 1.64
C GLU A 118 11.64 10.12 2.91
N GLN A 119 12.15 10.94 3.80
CA GLN A 119 11.47 11.18 5.08
C GLN A 119 10.08 11.80 4.90
N GLU A 120 9.99 12.84 4.09
CA GLU A 120 8.74 13.53 3.85
C GLU A 120 7.77 12.66 3.06
N ALA A 121 8.27 11.94 2.05
CA ALA A 121 7.46 11.05 1.23
C ALA A 121 6.88 9.91 2.06
N LEU A 122 7.68 9.28 2.90
CA LEU A 122 7.20 8.21 3.78
C LEU A 122 6.23 8.74 4.84
N ARG A 123 6.45 9.94 5.34
CA ARG A 123 5.49 10.58 6.26
C ARG A 123 4.13 10.77 5.59
N HIS A 124 4.13 11.21 4.34
CA HIS A 124 2.90 11.35 3.57
C HIS A 124 2.22 9.99 3.34
N CYS A 125 2.98 8.98 2.95
CA CYS A 125 2.45 7.61 2.80
C CYS A 125 1.83 7.11 4.11
N ALA A 126 2.50 7.33 5.24
CA ALA A 126 1.98 6.93 6.55
C ALA A 126 0.66 7.64 6.86
N ALA A 127 0.56 8.92 6.55
CA ALA A 127 -0.69 9.69 6.78
C ALA A 127 -1.85 9.15 5.95
N VAL A 128 -1.60 8.82 4.67
CA VAL A 128 -2.60 8.22 3.78
C VAL A 128 -3.09 6.89 4.36
N LEU A 129 -2.15 6.02 4.72
CA LEU A 129 -2.48 4.68 5.20
C LEU A 129 -3.19 4.70 6.56
N ARG A 130 -2.77 5.58 7.45
CA ARG A 130 -3.43 5.72 8.76
C ARG A 130 -4.88 6.18 8.62
N ARG A 131 -5.16 7.07 7.69
CA ARG A 131 -6.54 7.49 7.43
C ARG A 131 -7.41 6.35 6.93
N LEU A 132 -6.81 5.37 6.28
CA LEU A 132 -7.50 4.18 5.79
C LEU A 132 -7.51 3.04 6.81
N GLY A 133 -7.11 3.32 8.05
CA GLY A 133 -7.20 2.34 9.14
C GLY A 133 -6.01 1.42 9.29
N TRP A 134 -4.93 1.63 8.53
CA TRP A 134 -3.71 0.85 8.69
C TRP A 134 -2.84 1.42 9.81
N GLU A 135 -2.11 0.56 10.50
CA GLU A 135 -1.02 0.99 11.36
C GLU A 135 0.23 1.09 10.48
N ALA A 136 0.82 2.27 10.44
CA ALA A 136 2.03 2.52 9.68
C ALA A 136 3.07 3.11 10.63
N LEU A 137 4.15 2.36 10.87
CA LEU A 137 5.22 2.76 11.76
C LEU A 137 6.51 2.94 10.99
N GLU A 138 7.20 4.05 11.26
CA GLU A 138 8.46 4.36 10.61
C GLU A 138 9.63 3.75 11.37
N TYR A 139 10.53 3.12 10.64
CA TYR A 139 11.76 2.54 11.16
C TYR A 139 12.96 3.02 10.38
N ARG A 140 14.13 2.92 10.99
CA ARG A 140 15.39 3.15 10.33
C ARG A 140 16.12 1.82 10.19
N GLY A 141 16.43 1.47 8.95
CA GLY A 141 17.19 0.28 8.63
C GLY A 141 18.70 0.58 8.46
N PRO A 142 19.46 -0.40 7.94
CA PRO A 142 20.88 -0.22 7.65
C PRO A 142 21.10 0.96 6.71
N ARG A 143 22.23 1.65 6.84
CA ARG A 143 22.63 2.80 6.02
C ARG A 143 21.68 4.00 6.20
N ARG A 144 21.01 4.10 7.36
CA ARG A 144 20.08 5.18 7.69
C ARG A 144 18.86 5.25 6.76
N ARG A 145 18.59 4.20 6.02
CA ARG A 145 17.38 4.15 5.19
C ARG A 145 16.16 4.03 6.07
N ARG A 146 15.14 4.78 5.71
CA ARG A 146 13.85 4.74 6.40
C ARG A 146 12.90 3.85 5.64
N TYR A 147 12.00 3.23 6.35
CA TYR A 147 10.90 2.46 5.77
C TYR A 147 9.71 2.47 6.71
N LEU A 148 8.55 2.12 6.18
CA LEU A 148 7.34 1.92 6.98
C LEU A 148 7.05 0.42 7.03
N ASP A 149 6.68 -0.06 8.20
CA ASP A 149 5.99 -1.33 8.30
C ASP A 149 4.50 -1.04 8.49
N VAL A 150 3.67 -1.63 7.64
CA VAL A 150 2.24 -1.38 7.57
C VAL A 150 1.51 -2.69 7.84
N GLU A 151 0.63 -2.67 8.82
CA GLU A 151 -0.15 -3.84 9.19
C GLU A 151 -1.57 -3.43 9.55
N PRO A 152 -2.53 -4.36 9.49
CA PRO A 152 -3.86 -4.07 9.99
C PRO A 152 -3.76 -3.74 11.48
N PRO A 153 -4.63 -2.86 12.00
CA PRO A 153 -4.65 -2.65 13.43
C PRO A 153 -4.88 -3.98 14.10
N ALA A 154 -4.20 -4.20 15.21
CA ALA A 154 -4.48 -5.35 16.04
C ALA A 154 -5.99 -5.39 16.22
N ALA A 155 -6.61 -6.54 15.95
CA ALA A 155 -8.00 -6.70 16.27
C ALA A 155 -8.13 -6.20 17.69
N ARG A 156 -8.80 -5.07 17.88
CA ARG A 156 -9.17 -4.66 19.23
C ARG A 156 -10.07 -5.77 19.66
N GLY A 157 -9.43 -6.68 20.39
CA GLY A 157 -10.07 -7.90 20.77
C GLY A 157 -11.38 -7.53 21.37
N LEU A 158 -12.39 -8.23 21.00
CA LEU A 158 -13.44 -8.52 21.93
C LEU A 158 -12.77 -8.50 23.30
N PRO A 159 -13.28 -7.72 24.26
CA PRO A 159 -12.70 -7.74 25.59
C PRO A 159 -12.50 -9.20 25.94
N GLU A 160 -11.27 -9.56 26.26
CA GLU A 160 -11.00 -10.90 26.71
C GLU A 160 -12.10 -11.23 27.68
N ARG A 161 -12.87 -12.23 27.35
CA ARG A 161 -13.82 -12.73 28.33
C ARG A 161 -13.00 -12.97 29.58
N PRO A 162 -13.28 -12.26 30.68
CA PRO A 162 -12.57 -12.51 31.91
C PRO A 162 -12.65 -14.00 32.11
N GLY A 163 -11.51 -14.65 32.17
CA GLY A 163 -11.34 -16.06 32.02
C GLY A 163 -12.43 -16.84 32.66
N GLY A 164 -13.25 -17.44 31.79
CA GLY A 164 -14.10 -18.47 32.27
C GLY A 164 -13.21 -19.54 32.87
N ARG A 165 -13.37 -19.76 34.10
CA ARG A 165 -12.83 -20.95 34.69
C ARG A 165 -13.52 -22.13 34.07
#